data_6d7a324488a5528d6e36fbace549c1d2
#
_entry.id   6d7a324488a5528d6e36fbace549c1d2
#
_cell.length_a   1.000
_cell.length_b   1.000
_cell.length_c   1.000
_cell.angle_alpha   90.00
_cell.angle_beta   90.00
_cell.angle_gamma   90.00
#
_symmetry.space_group_name_H-M   'P 1'
#
loop_
_entity.id
_entity.type
_entity.pdbx_description
1 polymer ?
#
loop_
_entity_poly.entity_id
_entity_poly.type
_entity_poly.pdbx_seq_one_letter_code
_entity_poly.pdbx_strand_id
1 'polypeptide(L)'
;VNFKVNYDVTEDINAYFEAKYVNSEGESIGQPAFFFGDPRNTIQIDNAFLDSSVKTLMEEAGVESINVLRMMTDLGRRIENNTRETTRFVAGLKGTVFSDWDLDASIVRGKTELERVNGANMILENYSNALDAVDDGNGNIVCRSEAAQAEGCVPVNIMGFGAPSDEAIDYINTVSTGTSEITQTVVSASLANGGLFELPAGYVGMAFGVEYRKEESETKEPNNAEGTFFNALGEDKGDFDVSEIFTEVSIPLISDMPFVQDLVLDA
;
A
#
# COMPACT_ATOMS: atom_id res chain seq x y z
N VAL A 1 -4.65 20.66 -1.66
CA VAL A 1 -4.34 22.10 -1.58
C VAL A 1 -2.92 22.32 -2.09
N ASN A 2 -2.74 23.35 -2.92
CA ASN A 2 -1.42 23.75 -3.40
C ASN A 2 -1.21 25.24 -3.03
N PHE A 3 0.00 25.54 -2.61
CA PHE A 3 0.44 26.89 -2.30
C PHE A 3 1.79 27.14 -2.98
N LYS A 4 1.96 28.32 -3.59
CA LYS A 4 3.21 28.72 -4.23
C LYS A 4 3.47 30.20 -3.98
N VAL A 5 4.71 30.53 -3.62
CA VAL A 5 5.22 31.88 -3.47
C VAL A 5 6.50 32.01 -4.26
N ASN A 6 6.67 33.12 -4.94
CA ASN A 6 7.92 33.53 -5.57
C ASN A 6 8.29 34.91 -5.03
N TYR A 7 9.57 35.13 -4.82
CA TYR A 7 10.12 36.40 -4.31
C TYR A 7 11.43 36.72 -5.03
N ASP A 8 11.48 37.88 -5.63
CA ASP A 8 12.70 38.39 -6.28
C ASP A 8 13.68 38.87 -5.21
N VAL A 9 14.73 38.07 -4.97
CA VAL A 9 15.79 38.37 -4.01
C VAL A 9 16.67 39.48 -4.56
N THR A 10 16.95 39.41 -5.86
CA THR A 10 17.61 40.45 -6.67
C THR A 10 16.89 40.57 -8.01
N GLU A 11 17.35 41.45 -8.90
CA GLU A 11 16.82 41.56 -10.28
C GLU A 11 17.03 40.27 -11.06
N ASP A 12 18.08 39.48 -10.72
CA ASP A 12 18.49 38.31 -11.44
C ASP A 12 18.13 36.99 -10.73
N ILE A 13 17.82 37.00 -9.43
CA ILE A 13 17.59 35.81 -8.59
C ILE A 13 16.20 35.82 -8.00
N ASN A 14 15.45 34.78 -8.26
CA ASN A 14 14.14 34.50 -7.70
C ASN A 14 14.21 33.33 -6.71
N ALA A 15 13.70 33.55 -5.50
CA ALA A 15 13.44 32.46 -4.55
C ALA A 15 12.00 32.00 -4.69
N TYR A 16 11.79 30.69 -4.59
CA TYR A 16 10.45 30.14 -4.62
C TYR A 16 10.22 29.13 -3.50
N PHE A 17 8.97 29.06 -3.07
CA PHE A 17 8.51 28.07 -2.11
C PHE A 17 7.19 27.48 -2.59
N GLU A 18 7.08 26.14 -2.54
CA GLU A 18 5.87 25.42 -2.86
C GLU A 18 5.50 24.47 -1.73
N ALA A 19 4.22 24.39 -1.42
CA ALA A 19 3.66 23.42 -0.49
C ALA A 19 2.46 22.74 -1.13
N LYS A 20 2.38 21.42 -0.99
CA LYS A 20 1.28 20.60 -1.49
C LYS A 20 0.81 19.67 -0.39
N TYR A 21 -0.51 19.60 -0.21
CA TYR A 21 -1.19 18.61 0.60
C TYR A 21 -2.31 17.94 -0.20
N VAL A 22 -2.34 16.62 -0.17
CA VAL A 22 -3.38 15.80 -0.80
C VAL A 22 -3.85 14.76 0.20
N ASN A 23 -5.15 14.66 0.39
CA ASN A 23 -5.80 13.52 1.03
C ASN A 23 -6.62 12.78 -0.02
N SER A 24 -6.51 11.46 -0.04
CA SER A 24 -7.26 10.59 -0.94
C SER A 24 -7.77 9.41 -0.15
N GLU A 25 -9.07 9.21 -0.19
CA GLU A 25 -9.75 8.09 0.45
C GLU A 25 -10.31 7.16 -0.62
N GLY A 26 -10.19 5.86 -0.37
CA GLY A 26 -10.70 4.84 -1.27
C GLY A 26 -11.24 3.66 -0.49
N GLU A 27 -12.39 3.15 -0.91
CA GLU A 27 -12.99 1.92 -0.41
C GLU A 27 -12.92 0.86 -1.49
N SER A 28 -12.51 -0.35 -1.13
CA SER A 28 -12.61 -1.52 -1.99
C SER A 28 -13.29 -2.67 -1.27
N ILE A 29 -14.10 -3.43 -2.01
CA ILE A 29 -14.74 -4.65 -1.52
C ILE A 29 -13.94 -5.82 -2.07
N GLY A 30 -13.23 -6.49 -1.17
CA GLY A 30 -12.44 -7.67 -1.50
C GLY A 30 -13.29 -8.94 -1.60
N GLN A 31 -12.67 -10.00 -2.09
CA GLN A 31 -13.26 -11.32 -2.10
C GLN A 31 -13.52 -11.79 -0.66
N PRO A 32 -14.69 -12.35 -0.34
CA PRO A 32 -14.96 -12.93 0.98
C PRO A 32 -13.96 -14.05 1.29
N ALA A 33 -13.81 -14.40 2.57
CA ALA A 33 -13.06 -15.58 2.95
C ALA A 33 -13.63 -16.82 2.26
N PHE A 34 -12.79 -17.79 1.93
CA PHE A 34 -13.20 -19.02 1.26
C PHE A 34 -12.32 -20.19 1.69
N PHE A 35 -12.93 -21.36 1.71
CA PHE A 35 -12.21 -22.60 1.97
C PHE A 35 -12.58 -23.63 0.91
N PHE A 36 -11.58 -24.04 0.12
CA PHE A 36 -11.70 -25.05 -0.93
C PHE A 36 -10.68 -26.15 -0.68
N GLY A 37 -11.14 -27.26 -0.04
CA GLY A 37 -10.25 -28.37 0.32
C GLY A 37 -9.33 -28.09 1.52
N ASP A 38 -9.57 -27.01 2.26
CA ASP A 38 -8.82 -26.66 3.46
C ASP A 38 -9.34 -27.49 4.66
N PRO A 39 -8.47 -28.15 5.44
CA PRO A 39 -8.88 -28.94 6.60
C PRO A 39 -9.57 -28.12 7.70
N ARG A 40 -9.38 -26.81 7.73
CA ARG A 40 -10.07 -25.91 8.65
C ARG A 40 -11.58 -25.83 8.43
N ASN A 41 -12.07 -26.26 7.27
CA ASN A 41 -13.49 -26.30 6.96
C ASN A 41 -14.06 -27.73 7.01
N THR A 42 -13.59 -28.49 8.00
CA THR A 42 -14.01 -29.87 8.24
C THR A 42 -15.10 -29.91 9.29
N ILE A 43 -16.22 -30.58 8.97
CA ILE A 43 -17.38 -30.76 9.85
C ILE A 43 -17.35 -32.19 10.37
N GLN A 44 -17.40 -32.36 11.69
CA GLN A 44 -17.51 -33.67 12.34
C GLN A 44 -18.93 -34.20 12.29
N ILE A 45 -19.10 -35.50 12.31
CA ILE A 45 -20.43 -36.20 12.23
C ILE A 45 -21.34 -35.83 13.40
N ASP A 46 -20.79 -35.47 14.55
CA ASP A 46 -21.53 -35.07 15.74
C ASP A 46 -21.79 -33.53 15.81
N ASN A 47 -21.45 -32.80 14.76
CA ASN A 47 -21.72 -31.36 14.71
C ASN A 47 -23.24 -31.10 14.88
N ALA A 48 -23.58 -30.19 15.80
CA ALA A 48 -24.96 -29.93 16.18
C ALA A 48 -25.81 -29.27 15.08
N PHE A 49 -25.17 -28.61 14.11
CA PHE A 49 -25.87 -28.01 12.96
C PHE A 49 -25.99 -28.94 11.77
N LEU A 50 -25.41 -30.14 11.81
CA LEU A 50 -25.44 -31.08 10.70
C LEU A 50 -26.85 -31.69 10.57
N ASP A 51 -27.43 -31.62 9.38
CA ASP A 51 -28.75 -32.22 9.10
C ASP A 51 -28.74 -33.72 9.36
N SER A 52 -29.81 -34.24 9.95
CA SER A 52 -29.94 -35.69 10.29
C SER A 52 -29.81 -36.59 9.09
N SER A 53 -30.26 -36.18 7.91
CA SER A 53 -30.13 -36.96 6.68
C SER A 53 -28.69 -37.10 6.23
N VAL A 54 -27.89 -36.02 6.41
CA VAL A 54 -26.44 -36.03 6.12
C VAL A 54 -25.71 -36.92 7.12
N LYS A 55 -26.06 -36.81 8.41
CA LYS A 55 -25.55 -37.69 9.48
C LYS A 55 -25.73 -39.17 9.12
N THR A 56 -26.96 -39.55 8.74
CA THR A 56 -27.29 -40.94 8.35
C THR A 56 -26.42 -41.39 7.17
N LEU A 57 -26.26 -40.58 6.14
CA LEU A 57 -25.40 -40.91 5.00
C LEU A 57 -23.92 -41.05 5.39
N MET A 58 -23.43 -40.26 6.33
CA MET A 58 -22.07 -40.37 6.84
C MET A 58 -21.88 -41.67 7.63
N GLU A 59 -22.87 -42.06 8.46
CA GLU A 59 -22.88 -43.31 9.21
C GLU A 59 -22.88 -44.52 8.27
N GLU A 60 -23.75 -44.52 7.26
CA GLU A 60 -23.83 -45.57 6.25
C GLU A 60 -22.54 -45.71 5.44
N ALA A 61 -21.86 -44.61 5.17
CA ALA A 61 -20.56 -44.55 4.47
C ALA A 61 -19.35 -44.83 5.37
N GLY A 62 -19.54 -44.91 6.68
CA GLY A 62 -18.44 -45.07 7.65
C GLY A 62 -17.50 -43.87 7.69
N VAL A 63 -18.02 -42.66 7.48
CA VAL A 63 -17.27 -41.38 7.41
C VAL A 63 -17.55 -40.56 8.67
N GLU A 64 -16.50 -40.18 9.40
CA GLU A 64 -16.61 -39.42 10.66
C GLU A 64 -16.58 -37.89 10.47
N SER A 65 -16.11 -37.44 9.32
CA SER A 65 -16.05 -36.02 8.99
C SER A 65 -16.15 -35.74 7.49
N ILE A 66 -16.60 -34.57 7.13
CA ILE A 66 -16.66 -34.07 5.76
C ILE A 66 -15.98 -32.74 5.63
N ASN A 67 -15.29 -32.47 4.52
CA ASN A 67 -14.76 -31.18 4.20
C ASN A 67 -15.76 -30.40 3.33
N VAL A 68 -16.15 -29.21 3.78
CA VAL A 68 -17.12 -28.36 3.09
C VAL A 68 -16.40 -27.32 2.24
N LEU A 69 -16.76 -27.25 0.96
CA LEU A 69 -16.27 -26.22 0.05
C LEU A 69 -17.23 -25.04 0.11
N ARG A 70 -16.78 -23.88 0.61
CA ARG A 70 -17.67 -22.73 0.81
C ARG A 70 -16.97 -21.42 0.57
N MET A 71 -17.69 -20.51 -0.09
CA MET A 71 -17.40 -19.09 -0.15
C MET A 71 -18.21 -18.38 0.93
N MET A 72 -17.54 -17.68 1.85
CA MET A 72 -18.15 -17.13 3.09
C MET A 72 -18.77 -15.76 2.84
N THR A 73 -19.69 -15.66 1.88
CA THR A 73 -20.30 -14.40 1.45
C THR A 73 -21.22 -13.78 2.50
N ASP A 74 -21.64 -14.55 3.50
CA ASP A 74 -22.53 -14.17 4.60
C ASP A 74 -21.82 -14.10 5.98
N LEU A 75 -20.50 -14.23 6.03
CA LEU A 75 -19.70 -14.08 7.25
C LEU A 75 -19.05 -12.69 7.38
N GLY A 76 -19.59 -11.70 6.71
CA GLY A 76 -19.04 -10.35 6.68
C GLY A 76 -18.38 -10.00 5.35
N ARG A 77 -18.48 -8.75 4.97
CA ARG A 77 -17.85 -8.21 3.77
C ARG A 77 -16.42 -7.79 4.09
N ARG A 78 -15.45 -8.28 3.36
CA ARG A 78 -14.09 -7.77 3.41
C ARG A 78 -14.04 -6.41 2.73
N ILE A 79 -14.13 -5.37 3.54
CA ILE A 79 -14.03 -3.98 3.09
C ILE A 79 -12.63 -3.49 3.48
N GLU A 80 -11.92 -2.94 2.51
CA GLU A 80 -10.65 -2.27 2.72
C GLU A 80 -10.84 -0.77 2.48
N ASN A 81 -10.62 0.02 3.52
CA ASN A 81 -10.57 1.47 3.45
C ASN A 81 -9.12 1.93 3.48
N ASN A 82 -8.73 2.72 2.49
CA ASN A 82 -7.41 3.28 2.35
C ASN A 82 -7.48 4.79 2.45
N THR A 83 -6.77 5.37 3.41
CA THR A 83 -6.55 6.81 3.50
C THR A 83 -5.09 7.10 3.17
N ARG A 84 -4.87 7.89 2.12
CA ARG A 84 -3.53 8.31 1.70
C ARG A 84 -3.38 9.80 1.82
N GLU A 85 -2.44 10.23 2.67
CA GLU A 85 -2.05 11.62 2.82
C GLU A 85 -0.67 11.86 2.20
N THR A 86 -0.57 12.89 1.38
CA THR A 86 0.71 13.30 0.79
C THR A 86 0.97 14.76 1.09
N THR A 87 2.12 15.04 1.70
CA THR A 87 2.65 16.37 1.89
C THR A 87 3.95 16.52 1.10
N ARG A 88 4.13 17.68 0.45
CA ARG A 88 5.37 17.99 -0.27
C ARG A 88 5.71 19.46 -0.11
N PHE A 89 6.94 19.73 0.23
CA PHE A 89 7.52 21.06 0.31
C PHE A 89 8.69 21.17 -0.67
N VAL A 90 8.78 22.31 -1.32
CA VAL A 90 9.89 22.68 -2.19
C VAL A 90 10.34 24.09 -1.82
N ALA A 91 11.62 24.28 -1.66
CA ALA A 91 12.21 25.59 -1.60
C ALA A 91 13.41 25.66 -2.57
N GLY A 92 13.54 26.74 -3.29
CA GLY A 92 14.60 26.86 -4.27
C GLY A 92 14.92 28.28 -4.67
N LEU A 93 16.03 28.38 -5.38
CA LEU A 93 16.54 29.59 -6.01
C LEU A 93 16.72 29.31 -7.50
N LYS A 94 16.32 30.24 -8.33
CA LYS A 94 16.59 30.19 -9.79
C LYS A 94 16.91 31.58 -10.31
N GLY A 95 17.68 31.66 -11.35
CA GLY A 95 18.03 32.91 -12.00
C GLY A 95 19.40 32.88 -12.60
N THR A 96 19.91 34.05 -13.00
CA THR A 96 21.22 34.20 -13.66
C THR A 96 22.28 34.62 -12.66
N VAL A 97 23.42 33.94 -12.68
CA VAL A 97 24.60 34.22 -11.86
C VAL A 97 25.82 34.37 -12.76
N PHE A 98 26.88 35.03 -12.28
CA PHE A 98 28.13 35.23 -13.00
C PHE A 98 27.94 35.80 -14.42
N SER A 99 26.95 36.66 -14.60
CA SER A 99 26.53 37.34 -15.82
C SER A 99 25.70 36.55 -16.83
N ASP A 100 25.94 35.25 -17.00
CA ASP A 100 25.38 34.44 -18.10
C ASP A 100 25.20 32.94 -17.79
N TRP A 101 25.31 32.58 -16.51
CA TRP A 101 25.00 31.22 -16.07
C TRP A 101 23.63 31.16 -15.39
N ASP A 102 22.77 30.29 -15.90
CA ASP A 102 21.48 29.98 -15.30
C ASP A 102 21.66 29.03 -14.13
N LEU A 103 21.26 29.46 -12.95
CA LEU A 103 21.24 28.69 -11.71
C LEU A 103 19.84 28.12 -11.48
N ASP A 104 19.76 26.84 -11.15
CA ASP A 104 18.61 26.22 -10.49
C ASP A 104 19.11 25.40 -9.29
N ALA A 105 18.64 25.75 -8.09
CA ALA A 105 18.99 25.03 -6.87
C ALA A 105 17.74 24.85 -6.02
N SER A 106 17.52 23.61 -5.56
CA SER A 106 16.32 23.30 -4.79
C SER A 106 16.52 22.24 -3.72
N ILE A 107 15.67 22.31 -2.71
CA ILE A 107 15.42 21.22 -1.76
C ILE A 107 13.95 20.84 -1.82
N VAL A 108 13.71 19.54 -1.93
CA VAL A 108 12.38 18.93 -1.93
C VAL A 108 12.28 17.98 -0.75
N ARG A 109 11.20 18.06 0.01
CA ARG A 109 10.83 17.04 0.98
C ARG A 109 9.39 16.62 0.75
N GLY A 110 9.21 15.33 0.46
CA GLY A 110 7.91 14.68 0.29
C GLY A 110 7.70 13.61 1.35
N LYS A 111 6.46 13.48 1.84
CA LYS A 111 6.02 12.41 2.73
C LYS A 111 4.66 11.91 2.24
N THR A 112 4.53 10.59 2.12
CA THR A 112 3.25 9.93 1.87
C THR A 112 2.99 8.94 2.99
N GLU A 113 1.85 9.08 3.64
CA GLU A 113 1.33 8.17 4.66
C GLU A 113 0.12 7.43 4.09
N LEU A 114 0.07 6.13 4.29
CA LEU A 114 -1.06 5.28 3.94
C LEU A 114 -1.54 4.59 5.21
N GLU A 115 -2.80 4.81 5.56
CA GLU A 115 -3.52 4.00 6.52
C GLU A 115 -4.45 3.06 5.76
N ARG A 116 -4.42 1.78 6.12
CA ARG A 116 -5.27 0.73 5.57
C ARG A 116 -6.05 0.08 6.68
N VAL A 117 -7.38 0.13 6.60
CA VAL A 117 -8.30 -0.50 7.54
C VAL A 117 -9.05 -1.62 6.83
N ASN A 118 -8.86 -2.86 7.29
CA ASN A 118 -9.53 -4.04 6.76
C ASN A 118 -10.62 -4.49 7.73
N GLY A 119 -11.87 -4.40 7.30
CA GLY A 119 -13.03 -4.89 8.03
C GLY A 119 -13.32 -6.37 7.73
N ALA A 120 -14.05 -7.00 8.63
CA ALA A 120 -14.46 -8.41 8.56
C ALA A 120 -13.28 -9.35 8.22
N ASN A 121 -12.18 -9.18 8.92
CA ASN A 121 -11.00 -10.01 8.80
C ASN A 121 -11.15 -11.22 9.72
N MET A 122 -11.34 -12.42 9.12
CA MET A 122 -11.65 -13.64 9.86
C MET A 122 -10.46 -14.12 10.67
N ILE A 123 -10.63 -14.26 12.00
CA ILE A 123 -9.69 -14.91 12.91
C ILE A 123 -9.82 -16.42 12.75
N LEU A 124 -8.78 -17.06 12.24
CA LEU A 124 -8.83 -18.47 11.85
C LEU A 124 -9.04 -19.42 13.03
N GLU A 125 -8.48 -19.11 14.19
CA GLU A 125 -8.67 -19.90 15.42
C GLU A 125 -10.11 -19.78 15.92
N ASN A 126 -10.67 -18.56 15.99
CA ASN A 126 -12.05 -18.34 16.39
C ASN A 126 -13.02 -19.06 15.43
N TYR A 127 -12.76 -18.96 14.12
CA TYR A 127 -13.57 -19.69 13.14
C TYR A 127 -13.53 -21.20 13.35
N SER A 128 -12.35 -21.77 13.57
CA SER A 128 -12.18 -23.20 13.82
C SER A 128 -12.91 -23.65 15.09
N ASN A 129 -12.81 -22.89 16.16
CA ASN A 129 -13.52 -23.16 17.41
C ASN A 129 -15.04 -23.03 17.27
N ALA A 130 -15.51 -22.01 16.56
CA ALA A 130 -16.95 -21.78 16.31
C ALA A 130 -17.57 -22.84 15.39
N LEU A 131 -16.80 -23.33 14.43
CA LEU A 131 -17.23 -24.38 13.49
C LEU A 131 -17.43 -25.73 14.18
N ASP A 132 -16.60 -26.05 15.17
CA ASP A 132 -16.70 -27.31 15.93
C ASP A 132 -17.76 -27.20 17.04
N ALA A 133 -19.01 -27.19 16.62
CA ALA A 133 -20.20 -26.99 17.45
C ALA A 133 -20.82 -28.33 17.85
N VAL A 134 -21.16 -28.49 19.12
CA VAL A 134 -21.75 -29.70 19.68
C VAL A 134 -22.96 -29.38 20.56
N ASP A 135 -23.86 -30.34 20.77
CA ASP A 135 -24.91 -30.30 21.79
C ASP A 135 -24.28 -30.58 23.16
N ASP A 136 -24.56 -29.72 24.15
CA ASP A 136 -24.08 -29.88 25.55
C ASP A 136 -24.86 -30.93 26.36
N GLY A 137 -25.82 -31.61 25.75
CA GLY A 137 -26.70 -32.56 26.41
C GLY A 137 -27.90 -31.94 27.15
N ASN A 138 -27.96 -30.62 27.21
CA ASN A 138 -29.08 -29.86 27.81
C ASN A 138 -29.91 -29.13 26.73
N GLY A 139 -29.58 -29.35 25.48
CA GLY A 139 -30.27 -28.75 24.33
C GLY A 139 -29.65 -27.40 23.89
N ASN A 140 -28.47 -27.04 24.39
CA ASN A 140 -27.76 -25.87 23.90
C ASN A 140 -26.65 -26.29 22.93
N ILE A 141 -26.48 -25.53 21.87
CA ILE A 141 -25.36 -25.69 20.95
C ILE A 141 -24.19 -24.83 21.46
N VAL A 142 -23.04 -25.46 21.70
CA VAL A 142 -21.84 -24.83 22.24
C VAL A 142 -20.62 -25.17 21.38
N CYS A 143 -19.56 -24.39 21.47
CA CYS A 143 -18.26 -24.78 20.90
C CYS A 143 -17.71 -25.97 21.68
N ARG A 144 -17.12 -26.96 21.03
CA ARG A 144 -16.57 -28.15 21.70
C ARG A 144 -15.45 -27.80 22.71
N SER A 145 -14.61 -26.82 22.39
CA SER A 145 -13.52 -26.37 23.24
C SER A 145 -14.04 -25.61 24.47
N GLU A 146 -13.87 -26.15 25.67
CA GLU A 146 -14.21 -25.47 26.93
C GLU A 146 -13.37 -24.18 27.12
N ALA A 147 -12.11 -24.19 26.66
CA ALA A 147 -11.26 -23.00 26.69
C ALA A 147 -11.84 -21.88 25.81
N ALA A 148 -12.24 -22.21 24.59
CA ALA A 148 -12.87 -21.26 23.70
C ALA A 148 -14.21 -20.75 24.25
N GLN A 149 -15.01 -21.62 24.90
CA GLN A 149 -16.24 -21.17 25.57
C GLN A 149 -15.95 -20.14 26.67
N ALA A 150 -14.90 -20.36 27.47
CA ALA A 150 -14.48 -19.42 28.50
C ALA A 150 -14.03 -18.07 27.94
N GLU A 151 -13.56 -18.04 26.69
CA GLU A 151 -13.16 -16.85 25.93
C GLU A 151 -14.33 -16.25 25.11
N GLY A 152 -15.54 -16.77 25.25
CA GLY A 152 -16.73 -16.23 24.64
C GLY A 152 -17.03 -16.79 23.23
N CYS A 153 -16.58 -18.01 22.92
CA CYS A 153 -16.87 -18.67 21.65
C CYS A 153 -18.37 -18.77 21.38
N VAL A 154 -18.78 -18.35 20.20
CA VAL A 154 -20.15 -18.47 19.69
C VAL A 154 -20.13 -19.47 18.52
N PRO A 155 -20.90 -20.59 18.60
CA PRO A 155 -20.96 -21.57 17.52
C PRO A 155 -21.47 -20.96 16.21
N VAL A 156 -20.81 -21.29 15.09
CA VAL A 156 -21.17 -20.81 13.76
C VAL A 156 -21.86 -21.89 12.92
N ASN A 157 -23.06 -21.61 12.47
CA ASN A 157 -23.76 -22.47 11.51
C ASN A 157 -23.42 -22.08 10.07
N ILE A 158 -22.72 -22.94 9.34
CA ILE A 158 -22.38 -22.72 7.92
C ILE A 158 -23.24 -23.55 6.96
N MET A 159 -24.27 -24.25 7.46
CA MET A 159 -25.11 -25.18 6.69
C MET A 159 -26.22 -24.46 5.90
N GLY A 160 -25.87 -23.40 5.18
CA GLY A 160 -26.75 -22.62 4.34
C GLY A 160 -26.35 -21.16 4.26
N PHE A 161 -26.86 -20.47 3.27
CA PHE A 161 -26.68 -19.01 3.16
C PHE A 161 -27.56 -18.32 4.18
N GLY A 162 -26.95 -17.37 4.96
CA GLY A 162 -27.64 -16.63 6.01
C GLY A 162 -27.93 -17.44 7.28
N ALA A 163 -27.30 -18.62 7.44
CA ALA A 163 -27.41 -19.44 8.63
C ALA A 163 -26.54 -18.95 9.82
N PRO A 164 -25.37 -18.31 9.62
CA PRO A 164 -24.60 -17.73 10.72
C PRO A 164 -25.38 -16.63 11.46
N SER A 165 -25.31 -16.61 12.79
CA SER A 165 -25.85 -15.52 13.60
C SER A 165 -24.90 -14.31 13.60
N ASP A 166 -25.46 -13.13 13.92
CA ASP A 166 -24.66 -11.90 14.00
C ASP A 166 -23.58 -12.02 15.10
N GLU A 167 -23.92 -12.65 16.23
CA GLU A 167 -22.97 -12.89 17.33
C GLU A 167 -21.84 -13.82 16.93
N ALA A 168 -22.10 -14.85 16.13
CA ALA A 168 -21.07 -15.74 15.59
C ALA A 168 -20.17 -15.01 14.59
N ILE A 169 -20.77 -14.15 13.74
CA ILE A 169 -20.04 -13.31 12.80
C ILE A 169 -19.11 -12.34 13.55
N ASP A 170 -19.59 -11.70 14.62
CA ASP A 170 -18.79 -10.79 15.44
C ASP A 170 -17.65 -11.51 16.17
N TYR A 171 -17.89 -12.73 16.67
CA TYR A 171 -16.85 -13.53 17.33
C TYR A 171 -15.71 -13.94 16.40
N ILE A 172 -16.02 -14.28 15.15
CA ILE A 172 -15.01 -14.77 14.21
C ILE A 172 -14.28 -13.68 13.43
N ASN A 173 -14.75 -12.43 13.46
CA ASN A 173 -14.17 -11.35 12.69
C ASN A 173 -13.47 -10.30 13.56
N THR A 174 -12.52 -9.62 12.97
CA THR A 174 -11.84 -8.45 13.55
C THR A 174 -11.62 -7.37 12.50
N VAL A 175 -11.18 -6.19 12.98
CA VAL A 175 -10.68 -5.10 12.13
C VAL A 175 -9.18 -5.01 12.29
N SER A 176 -8.46 -5.04 11.19
CA SER A 176 -7.01 -4.88 11.15
C SER A 176 -6.65 -3.52 10.55
N THR A 177 -5.73 -2.80 11.21
CA THR A 177 -5.25 -1.49 10.73
C THR A 177 -3.74 -1.53 10.56
N GLY A 178 -3.27 -1.25 9.36
CA GLY A 178 -1.85 -1.15 9.01
C GLY A 178 -1.50 0.23 8.49
N THR A 179 -0.25 0.65 8.68
CA THR A 179 0.26 1.93 8.20
C THR A 179 1.55 1.75 7.41
N SER A 180 1.69 2.54 6.34
CA SER A 180 2.94 2.64 5.59
C SER A 180 3.31 4.11 5.39
N GLU A 181 4.58 4.41 5.50
CA GLU A 181 5.14 5.74 5.32
C GLU A 181 6.27 5.69 4.30
N ILE A 182 6.27 6.62 3.34
CA ILE A 182 7.36 6.84 2.40
C ILE A 182 7.78 8.29 2.49
N THR A 183 9.07 8.52 2.70
CA THR A 183 9.67 9.86 2.75
C THR A 183 10.75 9.98 1.69
N GLN A 184 10.75 11.09 0.97
CA GLN A 184 11.80 11.44 0.00
C GLN A 184 12.36 12.83 0.33
N THR A 185 13.68 12.94 0.31
CA THR A 185 14.40 14.22 0.36
C THR A 185 15.31 14.31 -0.84
N VAL A 186 15.22 15.39 -1.62
CA VAL A 186 16.08 15.68 -2.75
C VAL A 186 16.70 17.06 -2.57
N VAL A 187 18.01 17.16 -2.75
CA VAL A 187 18.74 18.42 -2.85
C VAL A 187 19.44 18.42 -4.17
N SER A 188 19.18 19.41 -5.02
CA SER A 188 19.79 19.54 -6.33
C SER A 188 20.29 20.94 -6.58
N ALA A 189 21.36 21.06 -7.35
CA ALA A 189 21.85 22.32 -7.86
C ALA A 189 22.45 22.14 -9.24
N SER A 190 22.12 23.02 -10.17
CA SER A 190 22.69 23.02 -11.52
C SER A 190 23.02 24.42 -12.00
N LEU A 191 24.01 24.49 -12.87
CA LEU A 191 24.41 25.68 -13.59
C LEU A 191 24.48 25.36 -15.07
N ALA A 192 23.90 26.21 -15.91
CA ALA A 192 23.93 26.06 -17.36
C ALA A 192 24.32 27.36 -18.03
N ASN A 193 25.10 27.28 -19.09
CA ASN A 193 25.45 28.42 -19.96
C ASN A 193 25.31 27.96 -21.42
N GLY A 194 24.40 28.58 -22.16
CA GLY A 194 24.15 28.30 -23.59
C GLY A 194 25.10 29.04 -24.52
N GLY A 195 25.98 29.89 -24.02
CA GLY A 195 26.88 30.75 -24.82
C GLY A 195 28.31 30.81 -24.32
N LEU A 196 28.89 29.65 -23.88
CA LEU A 196 30.21 29.59 -23.26
C LEU A 196 31.31 30.18 -24.13
N PHE A 197 31.31 29.85 -25.42
CA PHE A 197 32.15 30.48 -26.46
C PHE A 197 31.55 30.20 -27.86
N GLU A 198 31.91 31.03 -28.82
CA GLU A 198 31.37 30.95 -30.18
C GLU A 198 32.32 30.13 -31.11
N LEU A 199 31.74 29.17 -31.83
CA LEU A 199 32.32 28.47 -32.96
C LEU A 199 31.75 28.97 -34.26
N PRO A 200 32.36 28.66 -35.45
CA PRO A 200 31.77 29.04 -36.72
C PRO A 200 30.33 28.58 -36.98
N ALA A 201 29.89 27.50 -36.27
CA ALA A 201 28.56 26.94 -36.43
C ALA A 201 27.60 27.40 -35.29
N GLY A 202 28.04 28.16 -34.31
CA GLY A 202 27.21 28.67 -33.22
C GLY A 202 27.89 28.59 -31.87
N TYR A 203 27.12 28.84 -30.80
CA TYR A 203 27.66 28.84 -29.43
C TYR A 203 27.70 27.44 -28.83
N VAL A 204 28.78 27.15 -28.11
CA VAL A 204 28.91 25.95 -27.28
C VAL A 204 28.16 26.18 -25.99
N GLY A 205 27.24 25.25 -25.68
CA GLY A 205 26.54 25.20 -24.41
C GLY A 205 27.16 24.19 -23.44
N MET A 206 27.04 24.47 -22.15
CA MET A 206 27.46 23.56 -21.11
C MET A 206 26.49 23.62 -19.91
N ALA A 207 26.16 22.47 -19.34
CA ALA A 207 25.50 22.38 -18.06
C ALA A 207 26.27 21.40 -17.14
N PHE A 208 26.24 21.67 -15.86
CA PHE A 208 26.68 20.73 -14.84
C PHE A 208 25.81 20.86 -13.60
N GLY A 209 25.70 19.76 -12.85
CA GLY A 209 24.92 19.80 -11.62
C GLY A 209 25.24 18.64 -10.71
N VAL A 210 24.66 18.73 -9.52
CA VAL A 210 24.77 17.74 -8.46
C VAL A 210 23.40 17.47 -7.90
N GLU A 211 23.14 16.23 -7.53
CA GLU A 211 21.93 15.81 -6.83
C GLU A 211 22.29 14.88 -5.67
N TYR A 212 21.62 15.08 -4.55
CA TYR A 212 21.54 14.12 -3.45
C TYR A 212 20.08 13.77 -3.21
N ARG A 213 19.76 12.48 -3.21
CA ARG A 213 18.44 11.96 -2.94
C ARG A 213 18.49 10.90 -1.86
N LYS A 214 17.62 11.02 -0.86
CA LYS A 214 17.39 10.00 0.14
C LYS A 214 15.92 9.57 0.10
N GLU A 215 15.68 8.27 0.09
CA GLU A 215 14.36 7.67 0.19
C GLU A 215 14.30 6.72 1.39
N GLU A 216 13.20 6.79 2.12
CA GLU A 216 12.94 5.99 3.32
C GLU A 216 11.53 5.42 3.22
N SER A 217 11.38 4.14 3.51
CA SER A 217 10.09 3.45 3.56
C SER A 217 9.98 2.68 4.87
N GLU A 218 8.82 2.78 5.52
CA GLU A 218 8.50 2.02 6.71
C GLU A 218 7.04 1.54 6.62
N THR A 219 6.84 0.22 6.70
CA THR A 219 5.52 -0.41 6.85
C THR A 219 5.48 -1.08 8.19
N LYS A 220 4.49 -0.74 9.01
CA LYS A 220 4.27 -1.38 10.32
C LYS A 220 3.33 -2.56 10.16
N GLU A 221 3.60 -3.61 10.90
CA GLU A 221 2.71 -4.75 10.95
C GLU A 221 1.30 -4.30 11.35
N PRO A 222 0.27 -4.72 10.59
CA PRO A 222 -1.10 -4.39 10.94
C PRO A 222 -1.47 -5.00 12.30
N ASN A 223 -2.07 -4.20 13.18
CA ASN A 223 -2.63 -4.72 14.41
C ASN A 223 -3.78 -5.70 14.09
N ASN A 224 -4.01 -6.68 14.96
CA ASN A 224 -5.05 -7.70 14.81
C ASN A 224 -5.05 -8.44 13.45
N ALA A 225 -3.87 -8.60 12.83
CA ALA A 225 -3.75 -9.30 11.54
C ALA A 225 -3.20 -10.72 11.69
N GLU A 226 -2.45 -10.98 12.76
CA GLU A 226 -1.88 -12.30 13.04
C GLU A 226 -3.00 -13.34 13.21
N GLY A 227 -2.79 -14.52 12.63
CA GLY A 227 -3.76 -15.62 12.70
C GLY A 227 -5.08 -15.39 11.97
N THR A 228 -5.16 -14.35 11.13
CA THR A 228 -6.36 -14.07 10.33
C THR A 228 -6.27 -14.66 8.92
N PHE A 229 -7.41 -14.71 8.23
CA PHE A 229 -7.49 -15.12 6.82
C PHE A 229 -6.80 -14.11 5.87
N PHE A 230 -6.59 -12.90 6.32
CA PHE A 230 -5.98 -11.84 5.53
C PHE A 230 -4.46 -12.06 5.39
N ASN A 231 -3.95 -11.90 4.17
CA ASN A 231 -2.51 -11.87 3.94
C ASN A 231 -1.96 -10.52 4.43
N ALA A 232 -1.62 -10.44 5.70
CA ALA A 232 -0.97 -9.28 6.26
C ALA A 232 0.42 -9.10 5.60
N LEU A 233 0.71 -7.89 5.13
CA LEU A 233 2.08 -7.49 4.84
C LEU A 233 2.80 -7.41 6.18
N GLY A 234 3.91 -8.10 6.31
CA GLY A 234 4.76 -8.00 7.50
C GLY A 234 5.38 -6.62 7.64
N GLU A 235 6.02 -6.38 8.79
CA GLU A 235 6.84 -5.19 9.00
C GLU A 235 7.97 -5.13 7.97
N ASP A 236 8.13 -3.98 7.33
CA ASP A 236 9.21 -3.70 6.38
C ASP A 236 9.74 -2.30 6.59
N LYS A 237 11.07 -2.17 6.57
CA LYS A 237 11.75 -0.90 6.68
C LYS A 237 13.02 -0.90 5.86
N GLY A 238 13.20 0.16 5.08
CA GLY A 238 14.40 0.33 4.29
C GLY A 238 14.65 1.79 3.95
N ASP A 239 15.89 2.10 3.67
CA ASP A 239 16.30 3.38 3.13
C ASP A 239 17.47 3.21 2.15
N PHE A 240 17.58 4.16 1.25
CA PHE A 240 18.75 4.31 0.40
C PHE A 240 19.01 5.78 0.08
N ASP A 241 20.25 6.09 -0.24
CA ASP A 241 20.64 7.40 -0.75
C ASP A 241 21.47 7.28 -2.03
N VAL A 242 21.36 8.33 -2.84
CA VAL A 242 22.06 8.47 -4.11
C VAL A 242 22.69 9.84 -4.16
N SER A 243 23.95 9.89 -4.58
CA SER A 243 24.67 11.14 -4.86
C SER A 243 25.15 11.10 -6.31
N GLU A 244 24.76 12.09 -7.07
CA GLU A 244 25.02 12.16 -8.51
C GLU A 244 25.68 13.48 -8.88
N ILE A 245 26.56 13.41 -9.88
CA ILE A 245 27.14 14.56 -10.57
C ILE A 245 26.88 14.35 -12.05
N PHE A 246 26.37 15.34 -12.72
CA PHE A 246 26.12 15.29 -14.16
C PHE A 246 26.71 16.49 -14.87
N THR A 247 27.07 16.31 -16.12
CA THR A 247 27.50 17.37 -17.03
C THR A 247 26.97 17.09 -18.43
N GLU A 248 26.57 18.15 -19.11
CA GLU A 248 26.15 18.10 -20.50
C GLU A 248 26.91 19.16 -21.27
N VAL A 249 27.27 18.85 -22.53
CA VAL A 249 27.91 19.75 -23.44
C VAL A 249 27.22 19.70 -24.79
N SER A 250 26.84 20.85 -25.34
CA SER A 250 26.24 20.98 -26.66
C SER A 250 27.20 21.73 -27.58
N ILE A 251 27.66 21.07 -28.64
CA ILE A 251 28.67 21.59 -29.58
C ILE A 251 28.07 21.68 -30.97
N PRO A 252 27.78 22.88 -31.51
CA PRO A 252 27.39 23.03 -32.89
C PRO A 252 28.60 22.77 -33.82
N LEU A 253 28.46 21.77 -34.70
CA LEU A 253 29.54 21.33 -35.59
C LEU A 253 29.39 21.94 -36.99
N ILE A 254 28.16 22.05 -37.49
CA ILE A 254 27.86 22.54 -38.82
C ILE A 254 26.60 23.39 -38.73
N SER A 255 26.58 24.55 -39.43
CA SER A 255 25.40 25.38 -39.67
C SER A 255 25.37 25.90 -41.07
N ASP A 256 24.21 25.97 -41.70
CA ASP A 256 23.92 26.53 -43.01
C ASP A 256 24.81 26.02 -44.18
N MET A 257 25.20 24.75 -44.15
CA MET A 257 25.97 24.13 -45.25
C MET A 257 25.07 23.43 -46.26
N PRO A 258 25.48 23.33 -47.56
CA PRO A 258 24.72 22.55 -48.53
C PRO A 258 24.47 21.12 -48.02
N PHE A 259 23.19 20.71 -48.02
CA PHE A 259 22.68 19.40 -47.57
C PHE A 259 22.66 19.17 -46.05
N VAL A 260 23.20 20.08 -45.21
CA VAL A 260 23.16 19.99 -43.75
C VAL A 260 22.82 21.36 -43.17
N GLN A 261 21.59 21.55 -42.70
CA GLN A 261 21.17 22.81 -42.11
C GLN A 261 21.84 23.03 -40.78
N ASP A 262 21.75 22.06 -39.89
CA ASP A 262 22.38 22.08 -38.58
C ASP A 262 22.87 20.67 -38.21
N LEU A 263 24.06 20.60 -37.58
CA LEU A 263 24.58 19.41 -36.96
C LEU A 263 25.15 19.79 -35.58
N VAL A 264 24.55 19.26 -34.53
CA VAL A 264 24.94 19.51 -33.15
C VAL A 264 25.35 18.18 -32.51
N LEU A 265 26.39 18.20 -31.73
CA LEU A 265 26.80 17.09 -30.87
C LEU A 265 26.41 17.43 -29.43
N ASP A 266 25.55 16.61 -28.86
CA ASP A 266 25.20 16.66 -27.44
C ASP A 266 25.82 15.44 -26.74
N ALA A 267 26.48 15.66 -25.61
CA ALA A 267 27.19 14.63 -24.85
C ALA A 267 27.05 14.83 -23.34
#